data_ac7b7956ddfb40785ed338701af96696
#
_entry.id   ac7b7956ddfb40785ed338701af96696
#
_cell.length_a   1.000
_cell.length_b   1.000
_cell.length_c   1.000
_cell.angle_alpha   90.00
_cell.angle_beta   90.00
_cell.angle_gamma   90.00
#
_symmetry.space_group_name_H-M   'P 1'
#
loop_
_entity.id
_entity.type
_entity.pdbx_description
1 polymer ?
#
loop_
_entity_poly.entity_id
_entity_poly.type
_entity_poly.pdbx_seq_one_letter_code
_entity_poly.pdbx_strand_id
1 'polypeptide(L)'
;ATGAREALDYAISLYEWIEEHSFDSIHNGYIEACTREWAKIGDMRLSELDANYPKSQNTHLHIIEPYTNLHRCLKEMQAATSCDYVPVLGSVLPIGITVPIETIARIEGSLRNLIDIFTDYILNPETHHLDLFFEMDWTRGAGHLESYGHDIECSWLIHEAALVLGDQKVLRKVEQVVREVAKASEKGLRPDGSMIHEANLDTNHADDDLHWWVQAENVVGWFNIYQYFGDEDALGKAVRCWEYIKGQLIDYDNGEWFWSRHPDGTLNLVDDKAGFWKCPYHNSRMCLDGR
;
A
#
# COMPACT_ATOMS: atom_id res chain seq x y z
N ALA A 1 0.87 14.71 -12.52
CA ALA A 1 1.13 14.21 -13.88
C ALA A 1 0.43 15.07 -14.95
N THR A 2 -0.87 15.37 -14.81
CA THR A 2 -1.64 16.09 -15.85
C THR A 2 -1.63 17.61 -15.70
N GLY A 3 -1.27 18.14 -14.52
CA GLY A 3 -1.40 19.57 -14.19
C GLY A 3 -2.84 20.05 -14.01
N ALA A 4 -3.82 19.15 -13.93
CA ALA A 4 -5.23 19.50 -13.81
C ALA A 4 -5.54 20.03 -12.40
N ARG A 5 -5.98 21.28 -12.31
CA ARG A 5 -6.39 21.95 -11.06
C ARG A 5 -7.49 21.19 -10.35
N GLU A 6 -8.50 20.77 -11.09
CA GLU A 6 -9.66 20.05 -10.57
C GLU A 6 -9.26 18.74 -9.84
N ALA A 7 -8.27 18.00 -10.39
CA ALA A 7 -7.78 16.78 -9.76
C ALA A 7 -7.12 17.07 -8.39
N LEU A 8 -6.39 18.18 -8.27
CA LEU A 8 -5.80 18.60 -7.02
C LEU A 8 -6.88 19.04 -6.00
N ASP A 9 -7.88 19.78 -6.44
CA ASP A 9 -8.97 20.24 -5.57
C ASP A 9 -9.75 19.03 -5.01
N TYR A 10 -10.04 18.02 -5.84
CA TYR A 10 -10.65 16.77 -5.37
C TYR A 10 -9.74 15.99 -4.40
N ALA A 11 -8.44 15.91 -4.66
CA ALA A 11 -7.51 15.21 -3.78
C ALA A 11 -7.43 15.88 -2.39
N ILE A 12 -7.39 17.21 -2.34
CA ILE A 12 -7.40 17.97 -1.07
C ILE A 12 -8.75 17.79 -0.36
N SER A 13 -9.88 17.88 -1.08
CA SER A 13 -11.19 17.67 -0.49
C SER A 13 -11.36 16.27 0.09
N LEU A 14 -10.86 15.23 -0.63
CA LEU A 14 -10.90 13.86 -0.13
C LEU A 14 -10.05 13.68 1.12
N TYR A 15 -8.83 14.27 1.14
CA TYR A 15 -8.01 14.31 2.34
C TYR A 15 -8.78 14.91 3.54
N GLU A 16 -9.43 16.08 3.33
CA GLU A 16 -10.18 16.76 4.39
C GLU A 16 -11.37 15.91 4.90
N TRP A 17 -12.08 15.22 4.01
CA TRP A 17 -13.18 14.33 4.39
C TRP A 17 -12.69 13.10 5.17
N ILE A 18 -11.57 12.51 4.80
CA ILE A 18 -10.99 11.38 5.53
C ILE A 18 -10.58 11.83 6.94
N GLU A 19 -9.91 12.98 7.07
CA GLU A 19 -9.52 13.53 8.38
C GLU A 19 -10.73 13.90 9.25
N GLU A 20 -11.83 14.39 8.65
CA GLU A 20 -13.02 14.78 9.40
C GLU A 20 -13.85 13.57 9.86
N HIS A 21 -13.95 12.52 9.04
CA HIS A 21 -14.96 11.49 9.23
C HIS A 21 -14.39 10.11 9.59
N SER A 22 -13.19 9.77 9.13
CA SER A 22 -12.56 8.48 9.40
C SER A 22 -11.51 8.53 10.51
N PHE A 23 -10.88 9.69 10.75
CA PHE A 23 -9.85 9.80 11.77
C PHE A 23 -10.40 9.68 13.20
N ASP A 24 -9.86 8.73 13.98
CA ASP A 24 -10.18 8.56 15.39
C ASP A 24 -9.28 9.44 16.26
N SER A 25 -9.81 10.59 16.68
CA SER A 25 -9.09 11.55 17.50
C SER A 25 -8.88 11.13 18.96
N ILE A 26 -9.50 10.02 19.40
CA ILE A 26 -9.39 9.53 20.78
C ILE A 26 -8.25 8.51 20.90
N HIS A 27 -8.18 7.54 19.99
CA HIS A 27 -7.21 6.46 20.06
C HIS A 27 -6.21 6.48 18.91
N ASN A 28 -6.30 7.51 18.03
CA ASN A 28 -5.51 7.61 16.80
C ASN A 28 -5.91 6.57 15.72
N GLY A 29 -5.52 6.83 14.48
CA GLY A 29 -5.80 5.95 13.34
C GLY A 29 -7.14 6.22 12.66
N TYR A 30 -7.49 5.37 11.71
CA TYR A 30 -8.63 5.58 10.82
C TYR A 30 -9.62 4.43 10.92
N ILE A 31 -10.92 4.77 10.91
CA ILE A 31 -12.04 3.83 11.02
C ILE A 31 -12.29 3.20 9.64
N GLU A 32 -12.49 1.88 9.62
CA GLU A 32 -12.64 1.03 8.44
C GLU A 32 -13.79 1.45 7.54
N ALA A 33 -14.97 1.69 8.11
CA ALA A 33 -16.17 1.98 7.34
C ALA A 33 -17.17 2.88 8.10
N CYS A 34 -17.97 3.60 7.32
CA CYS A 34 -19.08 4.41 7.79
C CYS A 34 -20.23 4.32 6.78
N THR A 35 -21.41 4.83 7.13
CA THR A 35 -22.49 4.98 6.16
C THR A 35 -22.16 6.04 5.12
N ARG A 36 -22.97 6.12 4.06
CA ARG A 36 -22.84 7.19 3.05
C ARG A 36 -22.93 8.60 3.64
N GLU A 37 -23.64 8.76 4.74
CA GLU A 37 -23.82 10.00 5.46
C GLU A 37 -22.78 10.19 6.58
N TRP A 38 -21.69 9.40 6.56
CA TRP A 38 -20.59 9.41 7.54
C TRP A 38 -21.01 9.01 8.96
N ALA A 39 -22.16 8.34 9.13
CA ALA A 39 -22.57 7.82 10.42
C ALA A 39 -21.87 6.49 10.75
N LYS A 40 -21.78 6.17 12.04
CA LYS A 40 -21.24 4.90 12.50
C LYS A 40 -22.08 3.72 11.99
N ILE A 41 -21.41 2.64 11.63
CA ILE A 41 -22.03 1.39 11.16
C ILE A 41 -21.56 0.24 12.06
N GLY A 42 -22.42 -0.76 12.29
CA GLY A 42 -22.10 -1.88 13.17
C GLY A 42 -21.35 -3.01 12.46
N ASP A 43 -21.58 -3.19 11.17
CA ASP A 43 -20.82 -4.13 10.33
C ASP A 43 -19.91 -3.31 9.44
N MET A 44 -18.59 -3.33 9.72
CA MET A 44 -17.58 -2.55 9.04
C MET A 44 -16.81 -3.38 7.99
N ARG A 45 -17.20 -4.64 7.78
CA ARG A 45 -16.52 -5.52 6.82
C ARG A 45 -16.67 -5.01 5.40
N LEU A 46 -15.59 -5.07 4.66
CA LEU A 46 -15.60 -4.80 3.21
C LEU A 46 -16.14 -6.00 2.42
N SER A 47 -15.98 -7.21 2.96
CA SER A 47 -16.53 -8.46 2.42
C SER A 47 -16.98 -9.40 3.53
N GLU A 48 -17.71 -10.48 3.17
CA GLU A 48 -18.09 -11.52 4.12
C GLU A 48 -16.90 -12.34 4.65
N LEU A 49 -15.76 -12.26 3.98
CA LEU A 49 -14.53 -12.95 4.35
C LEU A 49 -13.72 -12.19 5.39
N ASP A 50 -13.95 -10.87 5.52
CA ASP A 50 -13.22 -10.03 6.46
C ASP A 50 -13.72 -10.19 7.89
N ALA A 51 -12.82 -10.02 8.85
CA ALA A 51 -13.19 -9.90 10.24
C ALA A 51 -13.83 -8.52 10.51
N ASN A 52 -14.86 -8.49 11.36
CA ASN A 52 -15.57 -7.24 11.69
C ASN A 52 -14.84 -6.48 12.79
N TYR A 53 -13.89 -5.64 12.41
CA TYR A 53 -13.14 -4.78 13.32
C TYR A 53 -13.18 -3.32 12.85
N PRO A 54 -13.09 -2.36 13.78
CA PRO A 54 -13.17 -0.94 13.44
C PRO A 54 -11.91 -0.37 12.79
N LYS A 55 -10.77 -1.05 12.88
CA LYS A 55 -9.50 -0.65 12.25
C LYS A 55 -8.82 -1.85 11.61
N SER A 56 -8.24 -1.65 10.45
CA SER A 56 -7.44 -2.65 9.74
C SER A 56 -6.13 -2.07 9.23
N GLN A 57 -5.13 -2.91 9.06
CA GLN A 57 -3.91 -2.54 8.37
C GLN A 57 -4.20 -2.09 6.92
N ASN A 58 -5.16 -2.74 6.26
CA ASN A 58 -5.53 -2.48 4.87
C ASN A 58 -6.03 -1.04 4.66
N THR A 59 -6.95 -0.56 5.48
CA THR A 59 -7.40 0.85 5.45
C THR A 59 -6.24 1.81 5.60
N HIS A 60 -5.29 1.54 6.51
CA HIS A 60 -4.15 2.41 6.73
C HIS A 60 -3.15 2.38 5.54
N LEU A 61 -2.96 1.23 4.86
CA LEU A 61 -2.19 1.15 3.62
C LEU A 61 -2.82 2.01 2.52
N HIS A 62 -4.13 1.93 2.34
CA HIS A 62 -4.85 2.68 1.32
C HIS A 62 -5.06 4.17 1.65
N ILE A 63 -4.68 4.62 2.85
CA ILE A 63 -4.62 6.04 3.22
C ILE A 63 -3.18 6.58 3.09
N ILE A 64 -2.16 5.83 3.54
CA ILE A 64 -0.77 6.32 3.47
C ILE A 64 -0.31 6.54 2.03
N GLU A 65 -0.71 5.70 1.10
CA GLU A 65 -0.32 5.83 -0.31
C GLU A 65 -0.82 7.14 -0.95
N PRO A 66 -2.13 7.46 -0.98
CA PRO A 66 -2.60 8.72 -1.55
C PRO A 66 -2.10 9.94 -0.78
N TYR A 67 -1.91 9.87 0.53
CA TYR A 67 -1.32 10.97 1.30
C TYR A 67 0.13 11.22 0.92
N THR A 68 0.90 10.16 0.68
CA THR A 68 2.27 10.24 0.17
C THR A 68 2.31 10.95 -1.19
N ASN A 69 1.45 10.52 -2.12
CA ASN A 69 1.38 11.12 -3.45
C ASN A 69 0.90 12.57 -3.41
N LEU A 70 -0.11 12.89 -2.60
CA LEU A 70 -0.59 14.26 -2.43
C LEU A 70 0.51 15.15 -1.87
N HIS A 71 1.20 14.71 -0.80
CA HIS A 71 2.29 15.47 -0.19
C HIS A 71 3.44 15.71 -1.19
N ARG A 72 3.84 14.69 -1.95
CA ARG A 72 4.84 14.81 -3.03
C ARG A 72 4.46 15.87 -4.05
N CYS A 73 3.24 15.80 -4.59
CA CYS A 73 2.74 16.77 -5.56
C CYS A 73 2.76 18.20 -5.01
N LEU A 74 2.34 18.40 -3.75
CA LEU A 74 2.31 19.71 -3.12
C LEU A 74 3.71 20.26 -2.88
N LYS A 75 4.67 19.43 -2.47
CA LYS A 75 6.08 19.81 -2.33
C LYS A 75 6.71 20.21 -3.67
N GLU A 76 6.46 19.45 -4.73
CA GLU A 76 6.93 19.78 -6.07
C GLU A 76 6.34 21.11 -6.57
N MET A 77 5.05 21.34 -6.33
CA MET A 77 4.40 22.62 -6.68
C MET A 77 4.99 23.79 -5.89
N GLN A 78 5.26 23.62 -4.61
CA GLN A 78 5.89 24.64 -3.78
C GLN A 78 7.32 24.96 -4.26
N ALA A 79 8.09 23.92 -4.59
CA ALA A 79 9.43 24.09 -5.15
C ALA A 79 9.42 24.81 -6.50
N ALA A 80 8.45 24.53 -7.37
CA ALA A 80 8.31 25.14 -8.69
C ALA A 80 8.00 26.65 -8.64
N THR A 81 7.52 27.16 -7.51
CA THR A 81 7.33 28.60 -7.31
C THR A 81 8.62 29.33 -6.90
N SER A 82 9.69 28.61 -6.58
CA SER A 82 11.02 29.16 -6.30
C SER A 82 11.82 29.36 -7.60
N CYS A 83 12.61 30.42 -7.68
CA CYS A 83 13.36 30.80 -8.91
C CYS A 83 14.42 29.77 -9.38
N ASP A 84 14.75 28.78 -8.56
CA ASP A 84 15.81 27.80 -8.81
C ASP A 84 15.29 26.39 -9.19
N TYR A 85 13.97 26.25 -9.41
CA TYR A 85 13.40 24.95 -9.70
C TYR A 85 13.61 24.52 -11.15
N VAL A 86 14.20 23.35 -11.35
CA VAL A 86 14.29 22.66 -12.64
C VAL A 86 13.29 21.50 -12.62
N PRO A 87 12.25 21.49 -13.48
CA PRO A 87 11.27 20.41 -13.51
C PRO A 87 11.93 19.05 -13.78
N VAL A 88 11.54 18.04 -13.04
CA VAL A 88 11.88 16.66 -13.38
C VAL A 88 11.27 16.34 -14.74
N LEU A 89 12.03 15.68 -15.60
CA LEU A 89 11.62 15.40 -16.98
C LEU A 89 10.27 14.70 -17.03
N GLY A 90 9.25 15.34 -17.62
CA GLY A 90 7.89 14.80 -17.79
C GLY A 90 6.85 15.31 -16.78
N SER A 91 7.21 16.09 -15.75
CA SER A 91 6.22 16.71 -14.88
C SER A 91 5.63 17.99 -15.50
N VAL A 92 4.33 18.03 -15.67
CA VAL A 92 3.59 19.26 -16.02
C VAL A 92 3.02 19.82 -14.72
N LEU A 93 3.72 20.79 -14.13
CA LEU A 93 3.24 21.47 -12.94
C LEU A 93 2.19 22.54 -13.32
N PRO A 94 1.08 22.64 -12.57
CA PRO A 94 0.10 23.68 -12.80
C PRO A 94 0.68 25.04 -12.38
N ILE A 95 1.01 25.86 -13.37
CA ILE A 95 1.55 27.23 -13.14
C ILE A 95 0.46 28.09 -12.50
N GLY A 96 0.77 28.73 -11.38
CA GLY A 96 -0.11 29.71 -10.73
C GLY A 96 -1.09 29.12 -9.70
N ILE A 97 -0.99 27.83 -9.34
CA ILE A 97 -1.76 27.28 -8.24
C ILE A 97 -0.97 27.44 -6.95
N THR A 98 -1.58 28.12 -5.97
CA THR A 98 -1.04 28.26 -4.62
C THR A 98 -1.90 27.43 -3.66
N VAL A 99 -1.27 26.53 -2.92
CA VAL A 99 -1.89 25.80 -1.81
C VAL A 99 -1.41 26.42 -0.49
N PRO A 100 -2.30 26.67 0.49
CA PRO A 100 -1.90 27.20 1.77
C PRO A 100 -0.83 26.33 2.46
N ILE A 101 0.18 26.97 3.04
CA ILE A 101 1.28 26.27 3.75
C ILE A 101 0.72 25.42 4.89
N GLU A 102 -0.33 25.89 5.54
CA GLU A 102 -1.02 25.17 6.62
C GLU A 102 -1.63 23.85 6.13
N THR A 103 -2.14 23.80 4.91
CA THR A 103 -2.68 22.55 4.31
C THR A 103 -1.55 21.56 4.06
N ILE A 104 -0.43 22.02 3.52
CA ILE A 104 0.75 21.17 3.29
C ILE A 104 1.28 20.61 4.63
N ALA A 105 1.36 21.46 5.66
CA ALA A 105 1.82 21.05 6.99
C ALA A 105 0.88 20.04 7.67
N ARG A 106 -0.45 20.19 7.47
CA ARG A 106 -1.42 19.20 7.98
C ARG A 106 -1.23 17.83 7.31
N ILE A 107 -1.12 17.81 5.98
CA ILE A 107 -0.90 16.56 5.23
C ILE A 107 0.43 15.91 5.63
N GLU A 108 1.49 16.70 5.80
CA GLU A 108 2.77 16.22 6.32
C GLU A 108 2.63 15.61 7.72
N GLY A 109 1.86 16.25 8.60
CA GLY A 109 1.56 15.75 9.94
C GLY A 109 0.79 14.43 9.92
N SER A 110 -0.26 14.32 9.09
CA SER A 110 -1.03 13.08 8.93
C SER A 110 -0.18 11.95 8.34
N LEU A 111 0.69 12.25 7.36
CA LEU A 111 1.60 11.26 6.79
C LEU A 111 2.61 10.75 7.82
N ARG A 112 3.18 11.63 8.62
CA ARG A 112 4.07 11.27 9.73
C ARG A 112 3.36 10.38 10.74
N ASN A 113 2.13 10.75 11.12
CA ASN A 113 1.31 9.97 12.03
C ASN A 113 1.00 8.57 11.49
N LEU A 114 0.71 8.43 10.20
CA LEU A 114 0.51 7.11 9.56
C LEU A 114 1.76 6.23 9.65
N ILE A 115 2.94 6.79 9.40
CA ILE A 115 4.19 6.04 9.57
C ILE A 115 4.35 5.55 11.03
N ASP A 116 4.04 6.41 12.01
CA ASP A 116 4.09 6.03 13.42
C ASP A 116 3.03 4.97 13.76
N ILE A 117 1.82 5.04 13.19
CA ILE A 117 0.79 4.01 13.35
C ILE A 117 1.29 2.65 12.87
N PHE A 118 1.91 2.58 11.68
CA PHE A 118 2.48 1.32 11.19
C PHE A 118 3.56 0.78 12.11
N THR A 119 4.48 1.61 12.55
CA THR A 119 5.63 1.17 13.34
C THR A 119 5.31 0.89 14.81
N ASP A 120 4.29 1.50 15.37
CA ASP A 120 4.00 1.45 16.81
C ASP A 120 2.79 0.55 17.15
N TYR A 121 1.86 0.31 16.19
CA TYR A 121 0.64 -0.47 16.42
C TYR A 121 0.48 -1.65 15.47
N ILE A 122 0.64 -1.42 14.16
CA ILE A 122 0.29 -2.42 13.12
C ILE A 122 1.38 -3.48 12.98
N LEU A 123 2.65 -3.07 12.98
CA LEU A 123 3.77 -4.00 12.89
C LEU A 123 3.90 -4.82 14.17
N ASN A 124 3.93 -6.14 14.03
CA ASN A 124 4.23 -7.02 15.13
C ASN A 124 5.75 -7.04 15.37
N PRO A 125 6.24 -6.60 16.54
CA PRO A 125 7.68 -6.46 16.80
C PRO A 125 8.40 -7.81 16.96
N GLU A 126 7.68 -8.91 17.15
CA GLU A 126 8.25 -10.24 17.35
C GLU A 126 8.35 -11.03 16.05
N THR A 127 7.30 -10.92 15.20
CA THR A 127 7.20 -11.68 13.95
C THR A 127 7.60 -10.88 12.72
N HIS A 128 7.57 -9.54 12.81
CA HIS A 128 7.73 -8.57 11.73
C HIS A 128 6.67 -8.67 10.62
N HIS A 129 5.60 -9.43 10.84
CA HIS A 129 4.39 -9.38 10.02
C HIS A 129 3.47 -8.26 10.48
N LEU A 130 2.52 -7.87 9.64
CA LEU A 130 1.46 -6.95 10.04
C LEU A 130 0.38 -7.72 10.82
N ASP A 131 -0.05 -7.19 11.97
CA ASP A 131 -1.32 -7.57 12.55
C ASP A 131 -2.45 -6.92 11.72
N LEU A 132 -3.49 -7.66 11.36
CA LEU A 132 -4.41 -7.22 10.31
C LEU A 132 -5.59 -6.40 10.82
N PHE A 133 -6.13 -6.72 11.99
CA PHE A 133 -7.35 -6.15 12.52
C PHE A 133 -7.19 -5.70 13.97
N PHE A 134 -7.87 -4.61 14.34
CA PHE A 134 -7.76 -4.00 15.66
C PHE A 134 -9.09 -3.46 16.15
N GLU A 135 -9.27 -3.50 17.48
CA GLU A 135 -10.29 -2.71 18.16
C GLU A 135 -9.98 -1.22 18.08
N MET A 136 -10.93 -0.39 18.51
CA MET A 136 -10.75 1.09 18.49
C MET A 136 -9.48 1.54 19.22
N ASP A 137 -9.12 0.89 20.31
CA ASP A 137 -7.96 1.24 21.17
C ASP A 137 -6.66 0.54 20.76
N TRP A 138 -6.60 -0.04 19.56
CA TRP A 138 -5.47 -0.80 19.03
C TRP A 138 -5.24 -2.15 19.70
N THR A 139 -6.17 -2.64 20.54
CA THR A 139 -6.14 -4.04 20.93
C THR A 139 -6.23 -4.92 19.68
N ARG A 140 -5.29 -5.83 19.52
CA ARG A 140 -5.22 -6.73 18.36
C ARG A 140 -6.45 -7.62 18.27
N GLY A 141 -6.97 -7.78 17.08
CA GLY A 141 -8.05 -8.71 16.76
C GLY A 141 -7.67 -10.16 17.04
N ALA A 142 -8.67 -11.00 17.17
CA ALA A 142 -8.45 -12.43 17.37
C ALA A 142 -7.93 -13.09 16.09
N GLY A 143 -7.12 -14.15 16.29
CA GLY A 143 -6.56 -14.94 15.20
C GLY A 143 -5.15 -14.51 14.78
N HIS A 144 -4.41 -15.47 14.20
CA HIS A 144 -3.04 -15.26 13.73
C HIS A 144 -2.98 -15.51 12.21
N LEU A 145 -3.30 -14.44 11.45
CA LEU A 145 -3.25 -14.44 10.01
C LEU A 145 -2.02 -13.68 9.53
N GLU A 146 -1.14 -14.31 8.76
CA GLU A 146 -0.02 -13.68 8.09
C GLU A 146 -0.40 -13.44 6.63
N SER A 147 -0.51 -12.18 6.21
CA SER A 147 -0.79 -11.82 4.81
C SER A 147 0.50 -11.33 4.13
N TYR A 148 1.12 -12.22 3.38
CA TYR A 148 2.43 -11.98 2.77
C TYR A 148 2.39 -10.88 1.70
N GLY A 149 1.26 -10.79 0.99
CA GLY A 149 1.02 -9.71 0.03
C GLY A 149 1.01 -8.34 0.68
N HIS A 150 0.30 -8.20 1.81
CA HIS A 150 0.25 -6.93 2.54
C HIS A 150 1.57 -6.61 3.24
N ASP A 151 2.30 -7.61 3.72
CA ASP A 151 3.63 -7.38 4.31
C ASP A 151 4.57 -6.76 3.27
N ILE A 152 4.70 -7.38 2.10
CA ILE A 152 5.60 -6.85 1.07
C ILE A 152 5.10 -5.50 0.52
N GLU A 153 3.80 -5.28 0.40
CA GLU A 153 3.20 -4.00 0.02
C GLU A 153 3.53 -2.92 1.06
N CYS A 154 3.31 -3.19 2.34
CA CYS A 154 3.63 -2.27 3.42
C CYS A 154 5.11 -1.87 3.39
N SER A 155 6.01 -2.82 3.14
CA SER A 155 7.45 -2.57 3.18
C SER A 155 7.86 -1.42 2.26
N TRP A 156 7.33 -1.34 1.05
CA TRP A 156 7.69 -0.27 0.14
C TRP A 156 6.82 0.99 0.29
N LEU A 157 5.53 0.86 0.68
CA LEU A 157 4.65 2.02 0.89
C LEU A 157 5.13 2.92 2.04
N ILE A 158 5.48 2.34 3.20
CA ILE A 158 6.00 3.14 4.32
C ILE A 158 7.39 3.70 4.03
N HIS A 159 8.19 2.99 3.22
CA HIS A 159 9.49 3.49 2.77
C HIS A 159 9.33 4.72 1.88
N GLU A 160 8.47 4.63 0.87
CA GLU A 160 8.16 5.75 -0.01
C GLU A 160 7.62 6.96 0.77
N ALA A 161 6.72 6.73 1.73
CA ALA A 161 6.21 7.77 2.60
C ALA A 161 7.32 8.48 3.38
N ALA A 162 8.27 7.72 3.95
CA ALA A 162 9.41 8.27 4.67
C ALA A 162 10.38 9.04 3.77
N LEU A 163 10.61 8.56 2.54
CA LEU A 163 11.42 9.25 1.53
C LEU A 163 10.79 10.59 1.14
N VAL A 164 9.48 10.61 0.88
CA VAL A 164 8.74 11.82 0.49
C VAL A 164 8.65 12.81 1.65
N LEU A 165 8.49 12.33 2.87
CA LEU A 165 8.53 13.15 4.07
C LEU A 165 9.87 13.90 4.22
N GLY A 166 10.98 13.24 3.88
CA GLY A 166 12.32 13.83 3.85
C GLY A 166 12.97 14.02 5.23
N ASP A 167 12.38 13.49 6.30
CA ASP A 167 12.95 13.51 7.64
C ASP A 167 13.92 12.34 7.83
N GLN A 168 15.20 12.65 7.96
CA GLN A 168 16.28 11.67 8.05
C GLN A 168 16.18 10.77 9.30
N LYS A 169 15.53 11.21 10.38
CA LYS A 169 15.32 10.40 11.58
C LYS A 169 14.24 9.37 11.34
N VAL A 170 13.12 9.79 10.74
CA VAL A 170 12.02 8.90 10.36
C VAL A 170 12.50 7.89 9.32
N LEU A 171 13.21 8.35 8.29
CA LEU A 171 13.73 7.48 7.23
C LEU A 171 14.59 6.35 7.80
N ARG A 172 15.56 6.65 8.68
CA ARG A 172 16.39 5.60 9.31
C ARG A 172 15.61 4.60 10.16
N LYS A 173 14.55 5.05 10.88
CA LYS A 173 13.65 4.15 11.62
C LYS A 173 12.94 3.21 10.65
N VAL A 174 12.39 3.77 9.57
CA VAL A 174 11.60 3.03 8.57
C VAL A 174 12.47 2.07 7.76
N GLU A 175 13.68 2.45 7.34
CA GLU A 175 14.59 1.57 6.59
C GLU A 175 14.95 0.28 7.32
N GLN A 176 15.00 0.29 8.66
CA GLN A 176 15.17 -0.93 9.43
C GLN A 176 13.91 -1.80 9.33
N VAL A 177 12.74 -1.22 9.60
CA VAL A 177 11.44 -1.90 9.56
C VAL A 177 11.17 -2.49 8.18
N VAL A 178 11.41 -1.74 7.11
CA VAL A 178 11.21 -2.17 5.71
C VAL A 178 11.91 -3.49 5.41
N ARG A 179 13.16 -3.63 5.83
CA ARG A 179 13.93 -4.87 5.60
C ARG A 179 13.42 -6.05 6.42
N GLU A 180 12.98 -5.78 7.65
CA GLU A 180 12.43 -6.82 8.53
C GLU A 180 11.08 -7.35 8.00
N VAL A 181 10.18 -6.45 7.59
CA VAL A 181 8.87 -6.82 7.02
C VAL A 181 9.04 -7.54 5.67
N ALA A 182 9.87 -7.01 4.77
CA ALA A 182 10.16 -7.70 3.51
C ALA A 182 10.76 -9.09 3.76
N LYS A 183 11.64 -9.24 4.76
CA LYS A 183 12.18 -10.54 5.13
C LYS A 183 11.11 -11.48 5.71
N ALA A 184 10.17 -10.98 6.49
CA ALA A 184 9.06 -11.78 7.03
C ALA A 184 8.17 -12.32 5.89
N SER A 185 7.87 -11.50 4.87
CA SER A 185 7.06 -11.90 3.71
C SER A 185 7.67 -13.05 2.89
N GLU A 186 8.99 -13.32 3.02
CA GLU A 186 9.63 -14.46 2.34
C GLU A 186 9.01 -15.82 2.65
N LYS A 187 8.32 -15.96 3.79
CA LYS A 187 7.60 -17.20 4.10
C LYS A 187 6.57 -17.58 3.03
N GLY A 188 6.00 -16.58 2.37
CA GLY A 188 5.04 -16.77 1.28
C GLY A 188 5.68 -17.03 -0.08
N LEU A 189 7.00 -16.85 -0.23
CA LEU A 189 7.68 -17.04 -1.53
C LEU A 189 7.80 -18.51 -1.94
N ARG A 190 7.52 -18.75 -3.21
CA ARG A 190 7.73 -20.04 -3.87
C ARG A 190 9.03 -20.03 -4.68
N PRO A 191 9.58 -21.22 -5.01
CA PRO A 191 10.83 -21.32 -5.79
C PRO A 191 10.77 -20.66 -7.17
N ASP A 192 9.59 -20.58 -7.79
CA ASP A 192 9.35 -19.92 -9.07
C ASP A 192 9.25 -18.38 -8.99
N GLY A 193 9.36 -17.84 -7.78
CA GLY A 193 9.29 -16.41 -7.50
C GLY A 193 7.89 -15.89 -7.21
N SER A 194 6.84 -16.72 -7.38
CA SER A 194 5.48 -16.35 -6.96
C SER A 194 5.36 -16.31 -5.44
N MET A 195 4.32 -15.63 -4.94
CA MET A 195 4.02 -15.50 -3.51
C MET A 195 2.59 -15.96 -3.25
N ILE A 196 2.38 -16.80 -2.25
CA ILE A 196 1.04 -17.18 -1.80
C ILE A 196 0.36 -16.00 -1.10
N HIS A 197 -0.97 -16.04 -1.04
CA HIS A 197 -1.76 -14.93 -0.51
C HIS A 197 -1.54 -14.75 0.98
N GLU A 198 -1.91 -15.76 1.79
CA GLU A 198 -1.86 -15.66 3.25
C GLU A 198 -1.82 -17.03 3.92
N ALA A 199 -1.50 -17.06 5.21
CA ALA A 199 -1.56 -18.26 6.05
C ALA A 199 -2.23 -17.96 7.39
N ASN A 200 -3.18 -18.81 7.75
CA ASN A 200 -3.82 -18.81 9.07
C ASN A 200 -3.08 -19.80 9.98
N LEU A 201 -2.34 -19.29 10.94
CA LEU A 201 -1.50 -20.09 11.83
C LEU A 201 -2.31 -20.86 12.88
N ASP A 202 -3.52 -20.39 13.24
CA ASP A 202 -4.38 -21.06 14.21
C ASP A 202 -4.99 -22.34 13.63
N THR A 203 -5.31 -22.33 12.35
CA THR A 203 -5.91 -23.48 11.65
C THR A 203 -4.87 -24.29 10.85
N ASN A 204 -3.65 -23.80 10.75
CA ASN A 204 -2.59 -24.33 9.88
C ASN A 204 -3.07 -24.49 8.43
N HIS A 205 -3.86 -23.51 7.97
CA HIS A 205 -4.37 -23.44 6.60
C HIS A 205 -3.75 -22.26 5.87
N ALA A 206 -3.33 -22.45 4.63
CA ALA A 206 -2.87 -21.38 3.77
C ALA A 206 -3.88 -21.17 2.62
N ASP A 207 -4.17 -19.91 2.31
CA ASP A 207 -4.66 -19.53 1.00
C ASP A 207 -3.45 -19.40 0.08
N ASP A 208 -3.16 -20.48 -0.60
CA ASP A 208 -1.99 -20.62 -1.47
C ASP A 208 -2.30 -20.30 -2.94
N ASP A 209 -3.46 -19.69 -3.21
CA ASP A 209 -3.78 -19.09 -4.49
C ASP A 209 -2.82 -17.92 -4.78
N LEU A 210 -2.41 -17.83 -6.04
CA LEU A 210 -1.40 -16.87 -6.50
C LEU A 210 -2.11 -15.65 -7.11
N HIS A 211 -2.63 -14.79 -6.24
CA HIS A 211 -3.41 -13.61 -6.61
C HIS A 211 -2.60 -12.57 -7.37
N TRP A 212 -3.20 -11.91 -8.36
CA TRP A 212 -2.59 -10.93 -9.25
C TRP A 212 -1.92 -9.77 -8.48
N TRP A 213 -2.63 -9.26 -7.46
CA TRP A 213 -2.15 -8.11 -6.70
C TRP A 213 -0.95 -8.46 -5.83
N VAL A 214 -0.97 -9.64 -5.21
CA VAL A 214 0.17 -10.15 -4.42
C VAL A 214 1.43 -10.24 -5.27
N GLN A 215 1.28 -10.72 -6.53
CA GLN A 215 2.44 -10.81 -7.43
C GLN A 215 2.93 -9.43 -7.86
N ALA A 216 2.03 -8.47 -8.09
CA ALA A 216 2.41 -7.10 -8.41
C ALA A 216 3.21 -6.46 -7.25
N GLU A 217 2.70 -6.59 -6.03
CA GLU A 217 3.35 -6.05 -4.82
C GLU A 217 4.68 -6.76 -4.53
N ASN A 218 4.75 -8.06 -4.76
CA ASN A 218 5.96 -8.86 -4.63
C ASN A 218 7.09 -8.33 -5.54
N VAL A 219 6.78 -7.97 -6.79
CA VAL A 219 7.76 -7.34 -7.70
C VAL A 219 8.22 -5.99 -7.16
N VAL A 220 7.27 -5.11 -6.80
CA VAL A 220 7.59 -3.73 -6.36
C VAL A 220 8.39 -3.73 -5.08
N GLY A 221 7.96 -4.52 -4.08
CA GLY A 221 8.62 -4.56 -2.79
C GLY A 221 10.07 -5.08 -2.88
N TRP A 222 10.31 -6.19 -3.59
CA TRP A 222 11.69 -6.67 -3.77
C TRP A 222 12.53 -5.75 -4.63
N PHE A 223 11.94 -5.10 -5.64
CA PHE A 223 12.66 -4.11 -6.42
C PHE A 223 13.03 -2.89 -5.57
N ASN A 224 12.16 -2.44 -4.67
CA ASN A 224 12.45 -1.39 -3.69
C ASN A 224 13.65 -1.78 -2.78
N ILE A 225 13.69 -3.01 -2.27
CA ILE A 225 14.82 -3.50 -1.47
C ILE A 225 16.13 -3.47 -2.27
N TYR A 226 16.10 -3.92 -3.53
CA TYR A 226 17.27 -3.80 -4.40
C TYR A 226 17.70 -2.35 -4.62
N GLN A 227 16.76 -1.50 -5.01
CA GLN A 227 17.04 -0.12 -5.42
C GLN A 227 17.66 0.71 -4.28
N TYR A 228 17.20 0.55 -3.08
CA TYR A 228 17.63 1.40 -1.95
C TYR A 228 18.66 0.76 -1.04
N PHE A 229 18.75 -0.56 -1.01
CA PHE A 229 19.70 -1.26 -0.14
C PHE A 229 20.76 -2.07 -0.91
N GLY A 230 20.69 -2.13 -2.25
CA GLY A 230 21.68 -2.81 -3.10
C GLY A 230 21.66 -4.33 -2.98
N ASP A 231 20.53 -4.93 -2.58
CA ASP A 231 20.39 -6.37 -2.40
C ASP A 231 20.11 -7.08 -3.73
N GLU A 232 21.13 -7.71 -4.29
CA GLU A 232 21.06 -8.44 -5.57
C GLU A 232 20.14 -9.68 -5.49
N ASP A 233 19.98 -10.30 -4.32
CA ASP A 233 19.04 -11.41 -4.15
C ASP A 233 17.60 -10.91 -4.25
N ALA A 234 17.31 -9.73 -3.70
CA ALA A 234 16.02 -9.07 -3.86
C ALA A 234 15.70 -8.78 -5.33
N LEU A 235 16.66 -8.28 -6.12
CA LEU A 235 16.49 -8.14 -7.56
C LEU A 235 16.15 -9.48 -8.22
N GLY A 236 16.86 -10.53 -7.83
CA GLY A 236 16.58 -11.88 -8.31
C GLY A 236 15.16 -12.35 -8.02
N LYS A 237 14.62 -12.04 -6.84
CA LYS A 237 13.23 -12.34 -6.45
C LYS A 237 12.24 -11.55 -7.31
N ALA A 238 12.42 -10.22 -7.45
CA ALA A 238 11.58 -9.38 -8.29
C ALA A 238 11.54 -9.87 -9.74
N VAL A 239 12.69 -10.18 -10.33
CA VAL A 239 12.78 -10.68 -11.71
C VAL A 239 12.09 -12.03 -11.87
N ARG A 240 12.30 -12.98 -10.96
CA ARG A 240 11.59 -14.29 -11.04
C ARG A 240 10.08 -14.12 -10.94
N CYS A 241 9.59 -13.28 -10.05
CA CYS A 241 8.17 -12.99 -9.95
C CYS A 241 7.64 -12.33 -11.24
N TRP A 242 8.36 -11.40 -11.83
CA TRP A 242 7.97 -10.80 -13.11
C TRP A 242 7.91 -11.83 -14.26
N GLU A 243 8.87 -12.76 -14.33
CA GLU A 243 8.80 -13.87 -15.29
C GLU A 243 7.58 -14.77 -15.05
N TYR A 244 7.26 -15.05 -13.77
CA TYR A 244 6.04 -15.75 -13.40
C TYR A 244 4.78 -15.01 -13.88
N ILE A 245 4.65 -13.72 -13.62
CA ILE A 245 3.52 -12.90 -14.06
C ILE A 245 3.34 -12.97 -15.57
N LYS A 246 4.41 -12.77 -16.33
CA LYS A 246 4.39 -12.83 -17.80
C LYS A 246 3.96 -14.20 -18.32
N GLY A 247 4.43 -15.25 -17.69
CA GLY A 247 4.14 -16.61 -18.16
C GLY A 247 2.83 -17.20 -17.68
N GLN A 248 2.26 -16.66 -16.58
CA GLN A 248 1.21 -17.34 -15.85
C GLN A 248 -0.05 -16.50 -15.60
N LEU A 249 0.06 -15.16 -15.49
CA LEU A 249 -1.07 -14.31 -15.10
C LEU A 249 -1.58 -13.40 -16.22
N ILE A 250 -0.75 -12.99 -17.16
CA ILE A 250 -1.17 -12.09 -18.24
C ILE A 250 -2.01 -12.88 -19.26
N ASP A 251 -3.22 -12.40 -19.56
CA ASP A 251 -4.03 -12.88 -20.66
C ASP A 251 -3.67 -12.12 -21.95
N TYR A 252 -2.77 -12.69 -22.73
CA TYR A 252 -2.32 -12.05 -23.97
C TYR A 252 -3.37 -12.03 -25.08
N ASP A 253 -4.38 -12.90 -24.99
CA ASP A 253 -5.42 -13.00 -26.02
C ASP A 253 -6.54 -11.97 -25.82
N ASN A 254 -6.94 -11.73 -24.55
CA ASN A 254 -8.07 -10.88 -24.23
C ASN A 254 -7.69 -9.64 -23.38
N GLY A 255 -6.41 -9.50 -23.06
CA GLY A 255 -5.90 -8.41 -22.21
C GLY A 255 -6.17 -8.63 -20.73
N GLU A 256 -5.55 -7.77 -19.90
CA GLU A 256 -5.58 -7.82 -18.43
C GLU A 256 -4.90 -9.08 -17.87
N TRP A 257 -4.80 -9.16 -16.56
CA TRP A 257 -4.30 -10.34 -15.85
C TRP A 257 -5.47 -11.16 -15.32
N PHE A 258 -5.30 -12.48 -15.22
CA PHE A 258 -6.24 -13.32 -14.49
C PHE A 258 -6.25 -12.96 -13.02
N TRP A 259 -7.34 -13.29 -12.31
CA TRP A 259 -7.47 -13.03 -10.88
C TRP A 259 -6.39 -13.76 -10.07
N SER A 260 -6.27 -15.05 -10.26
CA SER A 260 -5.26 -15.88 -9.60
C SER A 260 -4.94 -17.14 -10.40
N ARG A 261 -3.90 -17.85 -9.96
CA ARG A 261 -3.70 -19.26 -10.26
C ARG A 261 -3.82 -20.06 -8.98
N HIS A 262 -4.46 -21.22 -9.10
CA HIS A 262 -4.50 -22.22 -8.04
C HIS A 262 -3.12 -22.88 -7.87
N PRO A 263 -2.86 -23.51 -6.70
CA PRO A 263 -1.57 -24.17 -6.42
C PRO A 263 -1.20 -25.29 -7.39
N ASP A 264 -2.21 -25.93 -8.01
CA ASP A 264 -2.03 -26.97 -9.04
C ASP A 264 -1.68 -26.40 -10.43
N GLY A 265 -1.59 -25.09 -10.55
CA GLY A 265 -1.27 -24.38 -11.79
C GLY A 265 -2.47 -24.11 -12.70
N THR A 266 -3.70 -24.45 -12.30
CA THR A 266 -4.89 -24.10 -13.07
C THR A 266 -5.25 -22.63 -12.90
N LEU A 267 -5.88 -22.04 -13.92
CA LEU A 267 -6.36 -20.67 -13.86
C LEU A 267 -7.65 -20.56 -13.05
N ASN A 268 -7.74 -19.54 -12.22
CA ASN A 268 -9.01 -19.11 -11.68
C ASN A 268 -9.82 -18.43 -12.80
N LEU A 269 -10.85 -19.08 -13.25
CA LEU A 269 -11.78 -18.60 -14.29
C LEU A 269 -13.15 -18.24 -13.72
N VAL A 270 -13.31 -18.29 -12.39
CA VAL A 270 -14.54 -17.98 -11.69
C VAL A 270 -14.62 -16.49 -11.38
N ASP A 271 -13.50 -15.93 -10.91
CA ASP A 271 -13.42 -14.52 -10.56
C ASP A 271 -13.16 -13.63 -11.78
N ASP A 272 -13.77 -12.46 -11.77
CA ASP A 272 -13.69 -11.50 -12.85
C ASP A 272 -12.28 -10.89 -12.99
N LYS A 273 -11.81 -10.72 -14.22
CA LYS A 273 -10.57 -9.99 -14.51
C LYS A 273 -10.70 -8.48 -14.27
N ALA A 274 -11.92 -7.96 -14.21
CA ALA A 274 -12.21 -6.61 -13.77
C ALA A 274 -13.57 -6.61 -13.08
N GLY A 275 -13.64 -6.08 -11.87
CA GLY A 275 -14.82 -6.15 -11.03
C GLY A 275 -14.70 -5.26 -9.81
N PHE A 276 -15.51 -5.54 -8.79
CA PHE A 276 -15.58 -4.73 -7.57
C PHE A 276 -14.22 -4.60 -6.88
N TRP A 277 -13.46 -5.71 -6.76
CA TRP A 277 -12.17 -5.76 -6.09
C TRP A 277 -10.97 -5.63 -7.04
N LYS A 278 -11.18 -5.82 -8.34
CA LYS A 278 -10.10 -5.81 -9.31
C LYS A 278 -10.29 -4.76 -10.38
N CYS A 279 -9.42 -3.78 -10.35
CA CYS A 279 -9.21 -2.81 -11.41
C CYS A 279 -7.70 -2.76 -11.74
N PRO A 280 -7.27 -2.06 -12.77
CA PRO A 280 -5.85 -1.93 -13.11
C PRO A 280 -5.12 -0.99 -12.13
N TYR A 281 -5.15 -1.30 -10.83
CA TYR A 281 -4.52 -0.55 -9.76
C TYR A 281 -3.13 -1.12 -9.45
N HIS A 282 -3.02 -2.29 -8.83
CA HIS A 282 -1.74 -2.89 -8.44
C HIS A 282 -0.84 -3.17 -9.65
N ASN A 283 -1.37 -3.79 -10.69
CA ASN A 283 -0.61 -4.15 -11.88
C ASN A 283 -0.15 -2.91 -12.68
N SER A 284 -0.97 -1.87 -12.83
CA SER A 284 -0.52 -0.66 -13.53
C SER A 284 0.42 0.18 -12.68
N ARG A 285 0.22 0.25 -11.34
CA ARG A 285 1.18 0.88 -10.43
C ARG A 285 2.55 0.20 -10.53
N MET A 286 2.61 -1.13 -10.44
CA MET A 286 3.85 -1.88 -10.64
C MET A 286 4.56 -1.51 -11.95
N CYS A 287 3.82 -1.40 -13.06
CA CYS A 287 4.40 -1.01 -14.35
C CYS A 287 4.88 0.45 -14.40
N LEU A 288 4.31 1.33 -13.56
CA LEU A 288 4.72 2.73 -13.47
C LEU A 288 5.95 2.91 -12.58
N ASP A 289 6.00 2.21 -11.46
CA ASP A 289 7.07 2.32 -10.47
C ASP A 289 8.35 1.58 -10.90
N GLY A 290 8.23 0.55 -11.71
CA GLY A 290 9.36 -0.21 -12.29
C GLY A 290 10.10 0.50 -13.45
N ARG A 291 9.93 1.81 -13.65
CA ARG A 291 10.58 2.57 -14.74
C ARG A 291 11.90 3.21 -14.35
#